data_d40fe8108822ce11fba377f0d24c7d84
#
_entry.id   d40fe8108822ce11fba377f0d24c7d84
#
_cell.length_a   1.000
_cell.length_b   1.000
_cell.length_c   1.000
_cell.angle_alpha   90.00
_cell.angle_beta   90.00
_cell.angle_gamma   90.00
#
_symmetry.space_group_name_H-M   'P 1'
#
loop_
_entity.id
_entity.type
_entity.pdbx_description
1 polymer ?
#
loop_
_entity_poly.entity_id
_entity_poly.type
_entity_poly.pdbx_seq_one_letter_code
_entity_poly.pdbx_strand_id
1 'polypeptide(L)'
;SIEDPRWLQSNVSISKKWTFRGLHHQLGETAQTKLVTVIKGRILDFVVDLRKGSFKEAYFFNMAPGDQLYVPKGFAHGFLALEEDSMIQYLVDNPYSPKTEISFDWKSVEMVRDLILAEVGDVKNLSLSPKDAIGVQLESTHSEIV
;
A
#
# COMPACT_ATOMS: atom_id res chain seq x y z
N SER A 1 -8.26 -14.42 -16.08
CA SER A 1 -8.17 -13.24 -16.93
C SER A 1 -8.15 -11.98 -16.07
N ILE A 2 -7.29 -11.04 -16.40
CA ILE A 2 -7.34 -9.71 -15.81
C ILE A 2 -8.53 -9.01 -16.43
N GLU A 3 -9.55 -8.72 -15.62
CA GLU A 3 -10.65 -7.90 -16.07
C GLU A 3 -10.15 -6.46 -16.26
N ASP A 4 -10.54 -5.83 -17.36
CA ASP A 4 -10.21 -4.42 -17.57
C ASP A 4 -10.91 -3.57 -16.52
N PRO A 5 -10.16 -2.92 -15.62
CA PRO A 5 -10.77 -2.08 -14.61
C PRO A 5 -11.34 -0.81 -15.24
N ARG A 6 -12.45 -0.34 -14.70
CA ARG A 6 -12.93 1.01 -15.00
C ARG A 6 -12.37 1.93 -13.94
N TRP A 7 -11.47 2.81 -14.33
CA TRP A 7 -10.88 3.78 -13.43
C TRP A 7 -11.91 4.87 -13.09
N LEU A 8 -12.34 4.89 -11.84
CA LEU A 8 -13.39 5.81 -11.36
C LEU A 8 -12.83 6.99 -10.60
N GLN A 9 -11.62 6.88 -10.07
CA GLN A 9 -11.01 7.93 -9.27
C GLN A 9 -9.50 7.96 -9.51
N SER A 10 -8.96 9.17 -9.55
CA SER A 10 -7.51 9.41 -9.60
C SER A 10 -7.11 10.19 -8.36
N ASN A 11 -6.04 9.75 -7.71
CA ASN A 11 -5.49 10.39 -6.52
C ASN A 11 -4.02 10.71 -6.74
N VAL A 12 -3.57 11.86 -6.24
CA VAL A 12 -2.16 12.24 -6.23
C VAL A 12 -1.73 12.44 -4.78
N SER A 13 -0.59 11.87 -4.44
CA SER A 13 0.00 11.99 -3.11
C SER A 13 1.41 12.54 -3.24
N ILE A 14 1.73 13.54 -2.42
CA ILE A 14 3.08 14.07 -2.27
C ILE A 14 3.53 13.77 -0.84
N SER A 15 4.70 13.15 -0.69
CA SER A 15 5.16 12.68 0.60
C SER A 15 6.60 13.08 0.85
N LYS A 16 6.88 13.47 2.09
CA LYS A 16 8.25 13.71 2.56
C LYS A 16 9.01 12.40 2.65
N LYS A 17 10.33 12.48 2.54
CA LYS A 17 11.21 11.33 2.74
C LYS A 17 10.84 10.59 4.03
N TRP A 18 10.77 9.27 3.93
CA TRP A 18 10.46 8.35 5.04
C TRP A 18 9.05 8.50 5.62
N THR A 19 8.12 9.01 4.83
CA THR A 19 6.69 8.85 5.10
C THR A 19 6.26 7.49 4.57
N PHE A 20 5.62 6.70 5.44
CA PHE A 20 4.97 5.45 5.06
C PHE A 20 3.46 5.62 5.08
N ARG A 21 2.79 5.18 4.03
CA ARG A 21 1.32 5.17 3.91
C ARG A 21 0.85 3.75 3.65
N GLY A 22 0.09 3.19 4.56
CA GLY A 22 -0.42 1.82 4.45
C GLY A 22 -0.31 1.06 5.77
N LEU A 23 -0.50 -0.20 5.75
CA LEU A 23 -0.99 -1.01 4.62
C LEU A 23 -2.51 -0.90 4.54
N HIS A 24 -3.03 -0.54 3.38
CA HIS A 24 -4.47 -0.25 3.22
C HIS A 24 -5.19 -1.31 2.39
N HIS A 25 -6.41 -1.61 2.77
CA HIS A 25 -7.31 -2.48 2.04
C HIS A 25 -8.75 -2.08 2.28
N GLN A 26 -9.57 -2.08 1.22
CA GLN A 26 -11.02 -1.87 1.33
C GLN A 26 -11.75 -3.20 1.19
N LEU A 27 -12.70 -3.43 2.11
CA LEU A 27 -13.38 -4.72 2.25
C LEU A 27 -14.51 -4.91 1.23
N GLY A 28 -14.73 -6.17 0.86
CA GLY A 28 -15.90 -6.61 0.13
C GLY A 28 -16.07 -5.95 -1.23
N GLU A 29 -17.26 -5.45 -1.49
CA GLU A 29 -17.62 -4.84 -2.78
C GLU A 29 -16.89 -3.53 -3.06
N THR A 30 -16.32 -2.92 -2.04
CA THR A 30 -15.54 -1.68 -2.17
C THR A 30 -14.06 -1.93 -2.44
N ALA A 31 -13.63 -3.19 -2.52
CA ALA A 31 -12.26 -3.55 -2.81
C ALA A 31 -11.77 -2.85 -4.09
N GLN A 32 -10.55 -2.37 -4.07
CA GLN A 32 -9.99 -1.56 -5.15
C GLN A 32 -8.90 -2.32 -5.91
N THR A 33 -8.98 -2.25 -7.24
CA THR A 33 -7.82 -2.46 -8.12
C THR A 33 -7.13 -1.11 -8.26
N LYS A 34 -5.81 -1.08 -8.22
CA LYS A 34 -5.02 0.16 -8.28
C LYS A 34 -3.98 0.09 -9.39
N LEU A 35 -3.77 1.21 -10.06
CA LEU A 35 -2.61 1.42 -10.91
C LEU A 35 -1.78 2.56 -10.30
N VAL A 36 -0.63 2.22 -9.77
CA VAL A 36 0.28 3.15 -9.10
C VAL A 36 1.34 3.60 -10.08
N THR A 37 1.53 4.90 -10.22
CA THR A 37 2.56 5.50 -11.09
C THR A 37 3.42 6.45 -10.27
N VAL A 38 4.74 6.29 -10.32
CA VAL A 38 5.65 7.27 -9.73
C VAL A 38 5.86 8.41 -10.72
N ILE A 39 5.56 9.63 -10.27
CA ILE A 39 5.71 10.84 -11.09
C ILE A 39 7.05 11.51 -10.77
N LYS A 40 7.41 11.59 -9.49
CA LYS A 40 8.63 12.25 -9.01
C LYS A 40 9.17 11.54 -7.79
N GLY A 41 10.48 11.54 -7.61
CA GLY A 41 11.13 10.93 -6.46
C GLY A 41 11.28 9.43 -6.60
N ARG A 42 11.24 8.71 -5.49
CA ARG A 42 11.37 7.25 -5.43
C ARG A 42 10.54 6.73 -4.29
N ILE A 43 9.97 5.55 -4.48
CA ILE A 43 9.24 4.85 -3.43
C ILE A 43 9.69 3.40 -3.33
N LEU A 44 9.53 2.85 -2.14
CA LEU A 44 9.53 1.42 -1.91
C LEU A 44 8.07 1.01 -1.72
N ASP A 45 7.52 0.32 -2.71
CA ASP A 45 6.11 -0.08 -2.73
C ASP A 45 5.96 -1.50 -2.21
N PHE A 46 4.90 -1.74 -1.43
CA PHE A 46 4.62 -3.03 -0.83
C PHE A 46 3.22 -3.50 -1.17
N VAL A 47 3.10 -4.76 -1.54
CA VAL A 47 1.82 -5.44 -1.68
C VAL A 47 1.84 -6.70 -0.84
N VAL A 48 0.74 -6.94 -0.11
CA VAL A 48 0.60 -8.10 0.77
C VAL A 48 -0.66 -8.85 0.39
N ASP A 49 -0.50 -10.11 0.04
CA ASP A 49 -1.61 -10.94 -0.42
C ASP A 49 -2.54 -11.28 0.75
N LEU A 50 -3.83 -10.98 0.60
CA LEU A 50 -4.87 -11.31 1.59
C LEU A 50 -5.73 -12.49 1.15
N ARG A 51 -5.48 -13.04 -0.03
CA ARG A 51 -6.28 -14.14 -0.57
C ARG A 51 -6.00 -15.43 0.17
N LYS A 52 -7.04 -16.25 0.29
CA LYS A 52 -6.91 -17.58 0.88
C LYS A 52 -5.93 -18.44 0.07
N GLY A 53 -5.02 -19.12 0.75
CA GLY A 53 -4.01 -19.97 0.13
C GLY A 53 -2.64 -19.31 -0.07
N SER A 54 -2.62 -17.99 -0.26
CA SER A 54 -1.39 -17.19 -0.38
C SER A 54 -1.33 -16.07 0.67
N PHE A 55 -2.14 -16.21 1.70
CA PHE A 55 -2.30 -15.18 2.73
C PHE A 55 -0.96 -14.77 3.35
N LYS A 56 -0.75 -13.46 3.40
CA LYS A 56 0.41 -12.79 4.00
C LYS A 56 1.70 -12.91 3.17
N GLU A 57 1.67 -13.50 1.99
CA GLU A 57 2.79 -13.38 1.06
C GLU A 57 2.96 -11.91 0.68
N ALA A 58 4.19 -11.42 0.79
CA ALA A 58 4.51 -10.01 0.60
C ALA A 58 5.53 -9.82 -0.52
N TYR A 59 5.36 -8.74 -1.26
CA TYR A 59 6.24 -8.36 -2.36
C TYR A 59 6.60 -6.90 -2.24
N PHE A 60 7.78 -6.52 -2.69
CA PHE A 60 8.21 -5.13 -2.70
C PHE A 60 8.79 -4.73 -4.06
N PHE A 61 8.66 -3.46 -4.39
CA PHE A 61 9.15 -2.89 -5.64
C PHE A 61 9.81 -1.54 -5.38
N ASN A 62 11.06 -1.39 -5.80
CA ASN A 62 11.76 -0.11 -5.76
C ASN A 62 11.41 0.63 -7.05
N MET A 63 10.61 1.69 -6.95
CA MET A 63 10.02 2.36 -8.10
C MET A 63 10.58 3.77 -8.26
N ALA A 64 10.91 4.10 -9.50
CA ALA A 64 11.41 5.39 -9.95
C ALA A 64 10.40 6.08 -10.89
N PRO A 65 10.57 7.37 -11.22
CA PRO A 65 9.65 8.07 -12.12
C PRO A 65 9.41 7.32 -13.43
N GLY A 66 8.14 7.17 -13.78
CA GLY A 66 7.68 6.42 -14.96
C GLY A 66 7.33 4.95 -14.66
N ASP A 67 7.79 4.40 -13.56
CA ASP A 67 7.42 3.02 -13.19
C ASP A 67 5.95 2.95 -12.78
N GLN A 68 5.31 1.86 -13.15
CA GLN A 68 3.91 1.60 -12.84
C GLN A 68 3.75 0.22 -12.20
N LEU A 69 2.84 0.12 -11.24
CA LEU A 69 2.50 -1.13 -10.58
C LEU A 69 0.98 -1.33 -10.61
N TYR A 70 0.54 -2.44 -11.16
CA TYR A 70 -0.84 -2.87 -11.12
C TYR A 70 -1.06 -3.73 -9.88
N VAL A 71 -1.97 -3.31 -9.01
CA VAL A 71 -2.31 -4.00 -7.77
C VAL A 71 -3.76 -4.51 -7.88
N PRO A 72 -3.98 -5.80 -8.09
CA PRO A 72 -5.33 -6.33 -8.17
C PRO A 72 -6.04 -6.33 -6.82
N LYS A 73 -7.36 -6.55 -6.85
CA LYS A 73 -8.16 -6.76 -5.63
C LYS A 73 -7.59 -7.93 -4.83
N GLY A 74 -7.73 -7.88 -3.51
CA GLY A 74 -7.25 -8.93 -2.62
C GLY A 74 -5.85 -8.69 -2.05
N PHE A 75 -5.26 -7.53 -2.33
CA PHE A 75 -3.96 -7.15 -1.76
C PHE A 75 -4.10 -5.93 -0.87
N ALA A 76 -3.44 -5.95 0.28
CA ALA A 76 -3.16 -4.73 1.02
C ALA A 76 -1.97 -4.02 0.37
N HIS A 77 -1.98 -2.71 0.37
CA HIS A 77 -1.01 -1.89 -0.35
C HIS A 77 -0.48 -0.75 0.51
N GLY A 78 0.79 -0.48 0.39
CA GLY A 78 1.43 0.67 1.01
C GLY A 78 2.74 1.03 0.34
N PHE A 79 3.29 2.18 0.71
CA PHE A 79 4.59 2.60 0.20
C PHE A 79 5.35 3.45 1.20
N LEU A 80 6.68 3.39 1.10
CA LEU A 80 7.62 4.26 1.80
C LEU A 80 8.24 5.22 0.80
N ALA A 81 8.10 6.53 1.05
CA ALA A 81 8.81 7.53 0.25
C ALA A 81 10.31 7.50 0.58
N LEU A 82 11.15 7.34 -0.43
CA LEU A 82 12.60 7.25 -0.28
C LEU A 82 13.32 8.58 -0.51
N GLU A 83 12.62 9.54 -1.13
CA GLU A 83 13.15 10.87 -1.42
C GLU A 83 12.16 11.94 -0.99
N GLU A 84 12.64 13.15 -0.77
CA GLU A 84 11.82 14.29 -0.42
C GLU A 84 10.87 14.61 -1.58
N ASP A 85 9.63 14.99 -1.25
CA ASP A 85 8.58 15.35 -2.21
C ASP A 85 8.31 14.26 -3.27
N SER A 86 8.38 13.00 -2.86
CA SER A 86 7.99 11.89 -3.74
C SER A 86 6.52 12.01 -4.09
N MET A 87 6.23 11.98 -5.39
CA MET A 87 4.87 12.14 -5.91
C MET A 87 4.44 10.87 -6.63
N ILE A 88 3.30 10.34 -6.23
CA ILE A 88 2.65 9.23 -6.91
C ILE A 88 1.25 9.60 -7.33
N GLN A 89 0.81 9.03 -8.44
CA GLN A 89 -0.58 9.01 -8.86
C GLN A 89 -1.07 7.58 -8.77
N TYR A 90 -2.28 7.38 -8.30
CA TYR A 90 -2.90 6.07 -8.41
C TYR A 90 -4.35 6.19 -8.88
N LEU A 91 -4.68 5.33 -9.84
CA LEU A 91 -6.02 5.16 -10.35
C LEU A 91 -6.67 4.00 -9.60
N VAL A 92 -7.94 4.14 -9.29
CA VAL A 92 -8.72 3.10 -8.60
C VAL A 92 -10.03 2.85 -9.31
N ASP A 93 -10.49 1.61 -9.29
CA ASP A 93 -11.73 1.19 -9.93
C ASP A 93 -12.94 1.21 -8.98
N ASN A 94 -12.72 1.57 -7.73
CA ASN A 94 -13.76 1.87 -6.75
C ASN A 94 -13.39 3.13 -5.98
N PRO A 95 -14.37 3.99 -5.63
CA PRO A 95 -14.10 5.18 -4.85
C PRO A 95 -13.54 4.85 -3.47
N TYR A 96 -12.82 5.81 -2.90
CA TYR A 96 -12.38 5.72 -1.52
C TYR A 96 -13.57 5.56 -0.57
N SER A 97 -13.51 4.54 0.29
CA SER A 97 -14.55 4.21 1.27
C SER A 97 -13.93 4.11 2.67
N PRO A 98 -13.95 5.20 3.44
CA PRO A 98 -13.37 5.18 4.78
C PRO A 98 -14.06 4.20 5.73
N LYS A 99 -15.33 3.90 5.50
CA LYS A 99 -16.10 2.96 6.33
C LYS A 99 -15.65 1.51 6.19
N THR A 100 -15.08 1.16 5.05
CA THR A 100 -14.65 -0.21 4.73
C THR A 100 -13.13 -0.36 4.66
N GLU A 101 -12.40 0.75 4.76
CA GLU A 101 -10.95 0.71 4.76
C GLU A 101 -10.41 0.16 6.07
N ILE A 102 -9.44 -0.76 5.94
CA ILE A 102 -8.62 -1.22 7.06
C ILE A 102 -7.21 -0.72 6.81
N SER A 103 -6.58 -0.17 7.84
CA SER A 103 -5.16 0.09 7.89
C SER A 103 -4.50 -0.97 8.76
N PHE A 104 -3.62 -1.79 8.16
CA PHE A 104 -2.88 -2.79 8.89
C PHE A 104 -1.56 -2.22 9.41
N ASP A 105 -1.17 -2.65 10.60
CA ASP A 105 0.12 -2.29 11.17
C ASP A 105 1.25 -2.83 10.29
N TRP A 106 2.08 -1.95 9.78
CA TRP A 106 3.23 -2.31 8.95
C TRP A 106 4.18 -3.29 9.62
N LYS A 107 4.26 -3.27 10.95
CA LYS A 107 5.12 -4.17 11.73
C LYS A 107 4.60 -5.61 11.75
N SER A 108 3.32 -5.82 11.42
CA SER A 108 2.73 -7.16 11.45
C SER A 108 3.10 -8.02 10.23
N VAL A 109 3.78 -7.43 9.24
CA VAL A 109 4.30 -8.15 8.07
C VAL A 109 5.83 -8.04 8.10
N GLU A 110 6.49 -9.16 8.35
CA GLU A 110 7.93 -9.21 8.61
C GLU A 110 8.77 -8.55 7.52
N MET A 111 8.53 -8.88 6.26
CA MET A 111 9.26 -8.28 5.14
C MET A 111 9.11 -6.76 5.12
N VAL A 112 7.89 -6.25 5.29
CA VAL A 112 7.60 -4.81 5.30
C VAL A 112 8.33 -4.14 6.44
N ARG A 113 8.22 -4.69 7.65
CA ARG A 113 8.91 -4.19 8.83
C ARG A 113 10.41 -4.11 8.62
N ASP A 114 11.02 -5.20 8.16
CA ASP A 114 12.47 -5.30 8.06
C ASP A 114 13.03 -4.35 7.00
N LEU A 115 12.35 -4.22 5.86
CA LEU A 115 12.78 -3.31 4.79
C LEU A 115 12.62 -1.84 5.20
N ILE A 116 11.53 -1.49 5.88
CA ILE A 116 11.34 -0.12 6.39
C ILE A 116 12.44 0.23 7.39
N LEU A 117 12.68 -0.64 8.37
CA LEU A 117 13.71 -0.39 9.39
C LEU A 117 15.12 -0.32 8.79
N ALA A 118 15.41 -1.16 7.80
CA ALA A 118 16.70 -1.10 7.09
C ALA A 118 16.89 0.25 6.38
N GLU A 119 15.82 0.82 5.83
CA GLU A 119 15.88 2.10 5.13
C GLU A 119 15.98 3.30 6.08
N VAL A 120 15.13 3.35 7.10
CA VAL A 120 15.05 4.54 7.98
C VAL A 120 16.07 4.51 9.13
N GLY A 121 16.59 3.33 9.47
CA GLY A 121 17.53 3.12 10.56
C GLY A 121 16.85 3.11 11.92
N ASP A 122 16.33 4.25 12.36
CA ASP A 122 15.59 4.40 13.61
C ASP A 122 14.12 4.68 13.30
N VAL A 123 13.21 3.99 13.98
CA VAL A 123 11.77 4.17 13.82
C VAL A 123 11.33 5.62 14.08
N LYS A 124 12.08 6.39 14.85
CA LYS A 124 11.83 7.83 15.06
C LYS A 124 11.88 8.64 13.77
N ASN A 125 12.60 8.16 12.75
CA ASN A 125 12.71 8.81 11.47
C ASN A 125 11.48 8.57 10.58
N LEU A 126 10.67 7.57 10.91
CA LEU A 126 9.49 7.20 10.14
C LEU A 126 8.32 8.12 10.46
N SER A 127 7.68 8.66 9.43
CA SER A 127 6.47 9.46 9.54
C SER A 127 5.25 8.65 9.12
N LEU A 128 4.22 8.66 9.97
CA LEU A 128 2.96 7.95 9.74
C LEU A 128 1.78 8.89 9.97
N SER A 129 0.69 8.72 9.22
CA SER A 129 -0.57 9.35 9.57
C SER A 129 -1.10 8.77 10.89
N PRO A 130 -1.98 9.47 11.63
CA PRO A 130 -2.60 8.92 12.85
C PRO A 130 -3.28 7.57 12.62
N LYS A 131 -3.97 7.41 11.50
CA LYS A 131 -4.63 6.18 11.10
C LYS A 131 -3.64 5.02 10.94
N ASP A 132 -2.51 5.27 10.29
CA ASP A 132 -1.51 4.25 10.03
C ASP A 132 -0.68 3.93 11.29
N ALA A 133 -0.54 4.90 12.19
CA ALA A 133 0.17 4.73 13.45
C ALA A 133 -0.56 3.77 14.42
N ILE A 134 -1.88 3.65 14.29
CA ILE A 134 -2.72 2.77 15.10
C ILE A 134 -3.32 1.63 14.28
N GLY A 135 -2.65 1.24 13.20
CA GLY A 135 -3.08 0.14 12.34
C GLY A 135 -3.29 -1.16 13.10
N VAL A 136 -4.21 -1.98 12.60
CA VAL A 136 -4.51 -3.27 13.23
C VAL A 136 -3.52 -4.34 12.78
N GLN A 137 -3.28 -5.31 13.67
CA GLN A 137 -2.43 -6.46 13.37
C GLN A 137 -3.05 -7.27 12.23
N LEU A 138 -2.25 -7.61 11.22
CA LEU A 138 -2.70 -8.50 10.14
C LEU A 138 -2.73 -9.95 10.63
N GLU A 139 -3.92 -10.53 10.66
CA GLU A 139 -4.16 -11.88 11.17
C GLU A 139 -4.90 -12.72 10.12
N SER A 140 -4.86 -14.05 10.28
CA SER A 140 -5.49 -15.00 9.34
C SER A 140 -6.99 -14.78 9.15
N THR A 141 -7.67 -14.20 10.15
CA THR A 141 -9.08 -13.82 10.06
C THR A 141 -9.35 -12.74 9.01
N HIS A 142 -8.31 -12.02 8.57
CA HIS A 142 -8.40 -11.02 7.52
C HIS A 142 -8.25 -11.62 6.11
N SER A 143 -8.03 -12.93 6.01
CA SER A 143 -7.93 -13.59 4.71
C SER A 143 -9.23 -13.47 3.94
N GLU A 144 -9.13 -13.04 2.67
CA GLU A 144 -10.27 -12.89 1.79
C GLU A 144 -10.29 -13.98 0.72
N ILE A 145 -11.49 -14.43 0.38
CA ILE A 145 -11.73 -15.33 -0.74
C ILE A 145 -12.03 -14.44 -1.95
N VAL A 146 -11.14 -14.51 -2.91
CA VAL A 146 -11.26 -13.74 -4.16
C VAL A 146 -11.51 -14.70 -5.30
#